data_b37b154886395f4645e2ba6a34687b50
#
_entry.id   b37b154886395f4645e2ba6a34687b50
#
_cell.length_a   1.000
_cell.length_b   1.000
_cell.length_c   1.000
_cell.angle_alpha   90.00
_cell.angle_beta   90.00
_cell.angle_gamma   90.00
#
_symmetry.space_group_name_H-M   'P 1'
#
loop_
_entity.id
_entity.type
_entity.pdbx_description
1 polymer ?
#
loop_
_entity_poly.entity_id
_entity_poly.type
_entity_poly.pdbx_seq_one_letter_code
_entity_poly.pdbx_strand_id
1 'polypeptide(L)'
;MTKTNSRLWSFIFSMYMKNPIINWTVLEKCKLIILLSSGMILSWIIWKLFVLLHPELWKYVNIRLIKIDMWVCSLTLTLLIFLMYLCHYHAHRIWIQKVIPIVTIYLFALILYHGSYMTGSLSPATAVGYISTVVIGLILFDRWLIYITLIPATLLLLITAYLSLKQYIPYAPVFNIAALKPSPAQHNFWVGSMVFFSVPILIGFFGLFEILLSQWREREYEIKRLSQLDFLTNLLNRRSINEALNTLQHDHTSQSYAIILLDVDHFKRINDQYGHHTGDQVLIAIAECLCQHSRQQDKIGRFGGEEFIVLLPQTSLRAARQVAERYRLALETLIISPSKHLHIQVSASFGVASCNEAEDSSQILTQADQALYLAKACGRNQVKSYAGDIQQFAHH
;
A
#
# COMPACT_ATOMS: atom_id res chain seq x y z
N MET A 1 -13.12 -5.50 36.57
CA MET A 1 -13.30 -6.26 35.32
C MET A 1 -12.83 -5.55 34.05
N THR A 2 -12.25 -4.36 34.10
CA THR A 2 -11.94 -3.50 32.94
C THR A 2 -10.45 -3.48 32.49
N LYS A 3 -9.52 -4.03 33.29
CA LYS A 3 -8.08 -4.04 32.92
C LYS A 3 -7.62 -5.26 32.11
N THR A 4 -8.37 -6.35 32.10
CA THR A 4 -7.98 -7.59 31.39
C THR A 4 -8.33 -7.51 29.90
N ASN A 5 -9.43 -6.84 29.54
CA ASN A 5 -9.85 -6.66 28.14
C ASN A 5 -8.92 -5.72 27.36
N SER A 6 -8.35 -4.69 28.00
CA SER A 6 -7.42 -3.78 27.31
C SER A 6 -6.09 -4.47 26.99
N ARG A 7 -5.63 -5.44 27.80
CA ARG A 7 -4.41 -6.20 27.53
C ARG A 7 -4.56 -7.22 26.41
N LEU A 8 -5.74 -7.84 26.27
CA LEU A 8 -5.99 -8.78 25.16
C LEU A 8 -6.06 -8.04 23.82
N TRP A 9 -6.76 -6.92 23.78
CA TRP A 9 -6.82 -6.07 22.59
C TRP A 9 -5.49 -5.42 22.27
N SER A 10 -4.73 -4.95 23.27
CA SER A 10 -3.39 -4.40 23.03
C SER A 10 -2.38 -5.48 22.62
N PHE A 11 -2.51 -6.71 23.11
CA PHE A 11 -1.69 -7.85 22.69
C PHE A 11 -2.01 -8.29 21.25
N ILE A 12 -3.28 -8.41 20.91
CA ILE A 12 -3.74 -8.70 19.54
C ILE A 12 -3.26 -7.57 18.61
N PHE A 13 -3.49 -6.31 18.98
CA PHE A 13 -3.08 -5.14 18.19
C PHE A 13 -1.55 -5.04 18.04
N SER A 14 -0.78 -5.32 19.11
CA SER A 14 0.71 -5.31 19.04
C SER A 14 1.28 -6.46 18.21
N MET A 15 0.60 -7.62 18.19
CA MET A 15 0.99 -8.76 17.35
C MET A 15 0.75 -8.49 15.87
N TYR A 16 -0.33 -7.76 15.55
CA TYR A 16 -0.67 -7.35 14.17
C TYR A 16 0.21 -6.20 13.64
N MET A 17 0.67 -5.29 14.53
CA MET A 17 1.51 -4.14 14.15
C MET A 17 2.98 -4.51 13.94
N LYS A 18 3.50 -5.56 14.59
CA LYS A 18 4.92 -5.96 14.48
C LYS A 18 5.25 -6.75 13.22
N ASN A 19 4.27 -7.42 12.59
CA ASN A 19 4.52 -8.22 11.39
C ASN A 19 3.32 -8.10 10.43
N PRO A 20 3.43 -7.36 9.32
CA PRO A 20 2.33 -7.15 8.37
C PRO A 20 1.73 -8.46 7.89
N ILE A 21 0.40 -8.56 7.81
CA ILE A 21 -0.35 -9.76 7.38
C ILE A 21 0.13 -10.27 6.02
N ILE A 22 0.57 -9.36 5.15
CA ILE A 22 1.11 -9.71 3.82
C ILE A 22 2.37 -10.58 3.94
N ASN A 23 3.18 -10.40 4.99
CA ASN A 23 4.41 -11.16 5.24
C ASN A 23 4.17 -12.43 6.07
N TRP A 24 2.93 -12.70 6.46
CA TRP A 24 2.60 -13.89 7.23
C TRP A 24 2.88 -15.17 6.46
N THR A 25 3.34 -16.17 7.17
CA THR A 25 3.42 -17.53 6.67
C THR A 25 2.02 -18.03 6.30
N VAL A 26 1.95 -19.00 5.40
CA VAL A 26 0.67 -19.58 4.98
C VAL A 26 -0.12 -20.13 6.17
N LEU A 27 0.57 -20.69 7.18
CA LEU A 27 -0.08 -21.19 8.40
C LEU A 27 -0.65 -20.06 9.29
N GLU A 28 0.00 -18.89 9.35
CA GLU A 28 -0.54 -17.72 10.07
C GLU A 28 -1.83 -17.22 9.39
N LYS A 29 -1.85 -17.18 8.07
CA LYS A 29 -3.06 -16.86 7.30
C LYS A 29 -4.17 -17.90 7.54
N CYS A 30 -3.83 -19.19 7.64
CA CYS A 30 -4.78 -20.24 8.02
C CYS A 30 -5.36 -20.02 9.42
N LYS A 31 -4.54 -19.64 10.42
CA LYS A 31 -5.04 -19.30 11.76
C LYS A 31 -6.07 -18.19 11.73
N LEU A 32 -5.86 -17.16 10.91
CA LEU A 32 -6.82 -16.08 10.75
C LEU A 32 -8.15 -16.58 10.17
N ILE A 33 -8.12 -17.39 9.11
CA ILE A 33 -9.34 -17.98 8.53
C ILE A 33 -10.06 -18.90 9.51
N ILE A 34 -9.33 -19.73 10.25
CA ILE A 34 -9.91 -20.58 11.30
C ILE A 34 -10.60 -19.73 12.36
N LEU A 35 -10.00 -18.62 12.78
CA LEU A 35 -10.59 -17.69 13.75
C LEU A 35 -11.87 -17.05 13.21
N LEU A 36 -11.86 -16.54 11.98
CA LEU A 36 -13.04 -15.96 11.32
C LEU A 36 -14.16 -16.98 11.15
N SER A 37 -13.83 -18.20 10.72
CA SER A 37 -14.78 -19.32 10.60
C SER A 37 -15.40 -19.68 11.95
N SER A 38 -14.58 -19.73 13.00
CA SER A 38 -15.04 -20.02 14.37
C SER A 38 -15.99 -18.95 14.88
N GLY A 39 -15.69 -17.68 14.63
CA GLY A 39 -16.57 -16.56 14.98
C GLY A 39 -17.92 -16.63 14.25
N MET A 40 -17.91 -17.00 12.97
CA MET A 40 -19.13 -17.17 12.17
C MET A 40 -19.99 -18.32 12.69
N ILE A 41 -19.39 -19.49 12.96
CA ILE A 41 -20.13 -20.65 13.53
C ILE A 41 -20.67 -20.31 14.92
N LEU A 42 -19.90 -19.62 15.75
CA LEU A 42 -20.35 -19.21 17.07
C LEU A 42 -21.55 -18.27 16.98
N SER A 43 -21.57 -17.32 16.05
CA SER A 43 -22.74 -16.45 15.83
C SER A 43 -23.97 -17.25 15.43
N TRP A 44 -23.84 -18.29 14.61
CA TRP A 44 -24.92 -19.18 14.24
C TRP A 44 -25.44 -20.02 15.42
N ILE A 45 -24.55 -20.52 16.26
CA ILE A 45 -24.93 -21.22 17.50
C ILE A 45 -25.71 -20.27 18.42
N ILE A 46 -25.24 -19.02 18.60
CA ILE A 46 -25.94 -18.01 19.43
C ILE A 46 -27.33 -17.74 18.89
N TRP A 47 -27.52 -17.55 17.59
CA TRP A 47 -28.82 -17.34 16.98
C TRP A 47 -29.75 -18.53 17.21
N LYS A 48 -29.28 -19.77 17.04
CA LYS A 48 -30.06 -20.98 17.27
C LYS A 48 -30.48 -21.12 18.74
N LEU A 49 -29.55 -20.84 19.66
CA LEU A 49 -29.86 -20.82 21.09
C LEU A 49 -30.93 -19.77 21.41
N PHE A 50 -30.82 -18.57 20.85
CA PHE A 50 -31.81 -17.53 20.99
C PHE A 50 -33.20 -18.03 20.54
N VAL A 51 -33.30 -18.62 19.35
CA VAL A 51 -34.57 -19.15 18.83
C VAL A 51 -35.12 -20.28 19.70
N LEU A 52 -34.25 -21.18 20.19
CA LEU A 52 -34.70 -22.30 21.06
C LEU A 52 -35.23 -21.81 22.41
N LEU A 53 -34.71 -20.68 22.95
CA LEU A 53 -35.15 -20.09 24.21
C LEU A 53 -36.45 -19.29 24.09
N HIS A 54 -36.93 -19.01 22.85
CA HIS A 54 -38.13 -18.21 22.60
C HIS A 54 -39.18 -19.03 21.85
N PRO A 55 -40.06 -19.76 22.56
CA PRO A 55 -41.06 -20.67 21.94
C PRO A 55 -41.99 -19.98 20.95
N GLU A 56 -42.23 -18.68 21.11
CA GLU A 56 -43.04 -17.85 20.21
C GLU A 56 -42.49 -17.76 18.79
N LEU A 57 -41.17 -17.98 18.63
CA LEU A 57 -40.48 -17.95 17.33
C LEU A 57 -40.53 -19.30 16.62
N TRP A 58 -40.91 -20.38 17.31
CA TRP A 58 -40.86 -21.74 16.76
C TRP A 58 -41.76 -21.94 15.53
N LYS A 59 -42.84 -21.16 15.41
CA LYS A 59 -43.73 -21.17 14.24
C LYS A 59 -43.01 -20.72 12.94
N TYR A 60 -41.97 -19.95 13.06
CA TYR A 60 -41.22 -19.37 11.93
C TYR A 60 -40.00 -20.21 11.47
N VAL A 61 -39.70 -21.30 12.19
CA VAL A 61 -38.50 -22.10 11.97
C VAL A 61 -38.77 -23.60 12.01
N ASN A 62 -37.84 -24.39 11.46
CA ASN A 62 -37.86 -25.84 11.58
C ASN A 62 -37.04 -26.28 12.81
N ILE A 63 -37.69 -26.47 13.95
CA ILE A 63 -37.03 -26.79 15.22
C ILE A 63 -36.22 -28.09 15.16
N ARG A 64 -36.74 -29.12 14.47
CA ARG A 64 -36.01 -30.39 14.32
C ARG A 64 -34.68 -30.17 13.60
N LEU A 65 -34.71 -29.40 12.54
CA LEU A 65 -33.50 -29.10 11.74
C LEU A 65 -32.54 -28.20 12.54
N ILE A 66 -33.03 -27.19 13.27
CA ILE A 66 -32.19 -26.36 14.14
C ILE A 66 -31.41 -27.20 15.16
N LYS A 67 -32.05 -28.17 15.81
CA LYS A 67 -31.37 -29.07 16.77
C LYS A 67 -30.30 -29.92 16.12
N ILE A 68 -30.58 -30.49 14.94
CA ILE A 68 -29.58 -31.26 14.19
C ILE A 68 -28.41 -30.37 13.76
N ASP A 69 -28.71 -29.21 13.19
CA ASP A 69 -27.69 -28.28 12.68
C ASP A 69 -26.86 -27.65 13.81
N MET A 70 -27.39 -27.56 15.02
CA MET A 70 -26.62 -27.16 16.20
C MET A 70 -25.50 -28.16 16.52
N TRP A 71 -25.76 -29.48 16.38
CA TRP A 71 -24.75 -30.53 16.52
C TRP A 71 -23.70 -30.45 15.44
N VAL A 72 -24.09 -30.21 14.18
CA VAL A 72 -23.17 -30.00 13.06
C VAL A 72 -22.25 -28.81 13.31
N CYS A 73 -22.80 -27.67 13.74
CA CYS A 73 -22.01 -26.49 14.08
C CYS A 73 -21.03 -26.75 15.24
N SER A 74 -21.47 -27.45 16.29
CA SER A 74 -20.62 -27.80 17.44
C SER A 74 -19.46 -28.71 17.03
N LEU A 75 -19.71 -29.71 16.21
CA LEU A 75 -18.67 -30.61 15.68
C LEU A 75 -17.69 -29.83 14.79
N THR A 76 -18.19 -28.96 13.91
CA THR A 76 -17.36 -28.14 13.05
C THR A 76 -16.47 -27.19 13.87
N LEU A 77 -17.01 -26.58 14.93
CA LEU A 77 -16.24 -25.71 15.83
C LEU A 77 -15.11 -26.50 16.52
N THR A 78 -15.40 -27.74 16.99
CA THR A 78 -14.38 -28.62 17.56
C THR A 78 -13.27 -28.94 16.57
N LEU A 79 -13.63 -29.22 15.32
CA LEU A 79 -12.66 -29.45 14.24
C LEU A 79 -11.79 -28.21 13.97
N LEU A 80 -12.38 -27.02 13.94
CA LEU A 80 -11.64 -25.76 13.77
C LEU A 80 -10.67 -25.52 14.93
N ILE A 81 -11.06 -25.79 16.18
CA ILE A 81 -10.19 -25.70 17.34
C ILE A 81 -9.02 -26.69 17.21
N PHE A 82 -9.27 -27.92 16.76
CA PHE A 82 -8.25 -28.92 16.50
C PHE A 82 -7.26 -28.47 15.40
N LEU A 83 -7.75 -27.92 14.29
CA LEU A 83 -6.90 -27.36 13.25
C LEU A 83 -6.05 -26.18 13.76
N MET A 84 -6.62 -25.32 14.60
CA MET A 84 -5.89 -24.24 15.26
C MET A 84 -4.75 -24.78 16.13
N TYR A 85 -5.01 -25.83 16.90
CA TYR A 85 -4.00 -26.53 17.70
C TYR A 85 -2.87 -27.07 16.81
N LEU A 86 -3.18 -27.74 15.70
CA LEU A 86 -2.17 -28.23 14.76
C LEU A 86 -1.32 -27.11 14.16
N CYS A 87 -1.94 -26.00 13.77
CA CYS A 87 -1.24 -24.82 13.26
C CYS A 87 -0.32 -24.17 14.30
N HIS A 88 -0.64 -24.30 15.59
CA HIS A 88 0.16 -23.67 16.65
C HIS A 88 1.33 -24.54 17.10
N TYR A 89 1.07 -25.81 17.44
CA TYR A 89 2.05 -26.69 18.07
C TYR A 89 2.88 -27.52 17.08
N HIS A 90 2.39 -27.76 15.87
CA HIS A 90 3.03 -28.62 14.88
C HIS A 90 3.46 -27.89 13.61
N ALA A 91 3.57 -26.56 13.65
CA ALA A 91 3.91 -25.70 12.51
C ALA A 91 5.23 -26.08 11.81
N HIS A 92 6.17 -26.70 12.51
CA HIS A 92 7.47 -27.11 11.98
C HIS A 92 7.41 -28.35 11.06
N ARG A 93 6.32 -29.11 11.07
CA ARG A 93 6.18 -30.32 10.25
C ARG A 93 5.81 -29.97 8.80
N ILE A 94 6.60 -30.43 7.84
CA ILE A 94 6.44 -30.14 6.40
C ILE A 94 5.05 -30.56 5.88
N TRP A 95 4.52 -31.70 6.31
CA TRP A 95 3.20 -32.15 5.88
C TRP A 95 2.09 -31.23 6.37
N ILE A 96 2.20 -30.65 7.57
CA ILE A 96 1.27 -29.67 8.11
C ILE A 96 1.28 -28.40 7.25
N GLN A 97 2.48 -27.89 6.90
CA GLN A 97 2.60 -26.71 6.04
C GLN A 97 1.97 -26.90 4.65
N LYS A 98 1.93 -28.13 4.13
CA LYS A 98 1.34 -28.43 2.82
C LYS A 98 -0.14 -28.76 2.88
N VAL A 99 -0.59 -29.53 3.87
CA VAL A 99 -1.97 -30.08 3.94
C VAL A 99 -2.93 -29.09 4.61
N ILE A 100 -2.53 -28.47 5.71
CA ILE A 100 -3.42 -27.59 6.50
C ILE A 100 -4.00 -26.43 5.67
N PRO A 101 -3.26 -25.73 4.82
CA PRO A 101 -3.83 -24.66 4.00
C PRO A 101 -4.97 -25.16 3.11
N ILE A 102 -4.78 -26.28 2.46
CA ILE A 102 -5.79 -26.89 1.59
C ILE A 102 -7.04 -27.22 2.40
N VAL A 103 -6.86 -27.98 3.51
CA VAL A 103 -7.97 -28.39 4.38
C VAL A 103 -8.73 -27.17 4.94
N THR A 104 -8.01 -26.13 5.40
CA THR A 104 -8.62 -24.94 5.97
C THR A 104 -9.49 -24.20 4.96
N ILE A 105 -8.99 -24.02 3.73
CA ILE A 105 -9.72 -23.28 2.69
C ILE A 105 -10.94 -24.07 2.21
N TYR A 106 -10.81 -25.39 2.01
CA TYR A 106 -11.95 -26.23 1.65
C TYR A 106 -13.00 -26.30 2.76
N LEU A 107 -12.57 -26.45 4.02
CA LEU A 107 -13.48 -26.43 5.16
C LEU A 107 -14.21 -25.10 5.28
N PHE A 108 -13.53 -23.99 5.07
CA PHE A 108 -14.13 -22.67 5.06
C PHE A 108 -15.18 -22.51 3.96
N ALA A 109 -14.86 -22.95 2.72
CA ALA A 109 -15.81 -22.96 1.62
C ALA A 109 -17.05 -23.83 1.93
N LEU A 110 -16.85 -24.99 2.57
CA LEU A 110 -17.95 -25.87 2.98
C LEU A 110 -18.83 -25.24 4.07
N ILE A 111 -18.24 -24.57 5.06
CA ILE A 111 -18.96 -23.83 6.11
C ILE A 111 -19.83 -22.74 5.48
N LEU A 112 -19.28 -21.97 4.53
CA LEU A 112 -20.04 -20.95 3.83
C LEU A 112 -21.17 -21.51 3.02
N TYR A 113 -20.92 -22.56 2.25
CA TYR A 113 -21.95 -23.25 1.48
C TYR A 113 -23.07 -23.78 2.38
N HIS A 114 -22.72 -24.46 3.48
CA HIS A 114 -23.67 -25.00 4.44
C HIS A 114 -24.57 -23.89 5.02
N GLY A 115 -23.97 -22.79 5.50
CA GLY A 115 -24.72 -21.65 6.00
C GLY A 115 -25.60 -20.98 4.96
N SER A 116 -25.10 -20.82 3.75
CA SER A 116 -25.86 -20.28 2.62
C SER A 116 -27.06 -21.13 2.25
N TYR A 117 -26.92 -22.44 2.26
CA TYR A 117 -28.04 -23.36 2.05
C TYR A 117 -29.07 -23.26 3.17
N MET A 118 -28.61 -23.30 4.43
CA MET A 118 -29.50 -23.23 5.61
C MET A 118 -30.29 -21.93 5.73
N THR A 119 -29.69 -20.80 5.38
CA THR A 119 -30.33 -19.47 5.45
C THR A 119 -30.96 -19.00 4.15
N GLY A 120 -30.74 -19.73 3.07
CA GLY A 120 -31.23 -19.46 1.72
C GLY A 120 -30.11 -19.01 0.78
N SER A 121 -29.94 -19.77 -0.31
CA SER A 121 -28.86 -19.58 -1.30
C SER A 121 -28.91 -18.21 -2.00
N LEU A 122 -30.05 -17.54 -2.04
CA LEU A 122 -30.25 -16.19 -2.59
C LEU A 122 -30.54 -15.15 -1.50
N SER A 123 -30.25 -15.45 -0.23
CA SER A 123 -30.47 -14.50 0.86
C SER A 123 -29.40 -13.40 0.90
N PRO A 124 -29.73 -12.21 1.48
CA PRO A 124 -28.74 -11.14 1.66
C PRO A 124 -27.50 -11.61 2.46
N ALA A 125 -27.69 -12.47 3.48
CA ALA A 125 -26.61 -13.00 4.30
C ALA A 125 -25.65 -13.86 3.47
N THR A 126 -26.18 -14.67 2.53
CA THR A 126 -25.37 -15.45 1.58
C THR A 126 -24.54 -14.55 0.67
N ALA A 127 -25.15 -13.50 0.09
CA ALA A 127 -24.45 -12.57 -0.79
C ALA A 127 -23.29 -11.87 -0.05
N VAL A 128 -23.55 -11.35 1.14
CA VAL A 128 -22.54 -10.69 1.98
C VAL A 128 -21.42 -11.65 2.35
N GLY A 129 -21.74 -12.85 2.84
CA GLY A 129 -20.74 -13.85 3.24
C GLY A 129 -19.89 -14.29 2.07
N TYR A 130 -20.50 -14.54 0.91
CA TYR A 130 -19.79 -14.98 -0.28
C TYR A 130 -18.83 -13.94 -0.82
N ILE A 131 -19.30 -12.69 -1.04
CA ILE A 131 -18.45 -11.60 -1.57
C ILE A 131 -17.29 -11.31 -0.62
N SER A 132 -17.55 -11.20 0.68
CA SER A 132 -16.52 -10.95 1.69
C SER A 132 -15.43 -12.03 1.65
N THR A 133 -15.81 -13.29 1.51
CA THR A 133 -14.89 -14.43 1.45
C THR A 133 -14.02 -14.43 0.22
N VAL A 134 -14.62 -14.16 -0.96
CA VAL A 134 -13.86 -14.08 -2.22
C VAL A 134 -12.77 -13.03 -2.12
N VAL A 135 -13.12 -11.83 -1.64
CA VAL A 135 -12.18 -10.71 -1.51
C VAL A 135 -11.07 -11.03 -0.52
N ILE A 136 -11.41 -11.51 0.68
CA ILE A 136 -10.40 -11.90 1.69
C ILE A 136 -9.50 -13.02 1.17
N GLY A 137 -10.08 -14.03 0.54
CA GLY A 137 -9.33 -15.16 -0.02
C GLY A 137 -8.30 -14.72 -1.04
N LEU A 138 -8.69 -13.89 -2.01
CA LEU A 138 -7.81 -13.39 -3.08
C LEU A 138 -6.68 -12.48 -2.55
N ILE A 139 -6.90 -11.79 -1.43
CA ILE A 139 -5.86 -10.97 -0.80
C ILE A 139 -4.85 -11.82 -0.02
N LEU A 140 -5.32 -12.86 0.67
CA LEU A 140 -4.49 -13.64 1.61
C LEU A 140 -3.75 -14.80 0.97
N PHE A 141 -4.30 -15.43 -0.07
CA PHE A 141 -3.77 -16.66 -0.65
C PHE A 141 -3.52 -16.53 -2.14
N ASP A 142 -2.77 -17.50 -2.68
CA ASP A 142 -2.53 -17.61 -4.11
C ASP A 142 -3.83 -17.76 -4.89
N ARG A 143 -3.97 -17.00 -5.95
CA ARG A 143 -5.17 -16.97 -6.81
C ARG A 143 -5.62 -18.35 -7.28
N TRP A 144 -4.68 -19.27 -7.60
CA TRP A 144 -5.00 -20.60 -8.06
C TRP A 144 -5.69 -21.44 -6.99
N LEU A 145 -5.22 -21.39 -5.74
CA LEU A 145 -5.80 -22.09 -4.61
C LEU A 145 -7.22 -21.62 -4.35
N ILE A 146 -7.46 -20.30 -4.49
CA ILE A 146 -8.78 -19.72 -4.33
C ILE A 146 -9.71 -20.11 -5.49
N TYR A 147 -9.25 -20.08 -6.74
CA TYR A 147 -10.10 -20.46 -7.88
C TYR A 147 -10.50 -21.94 -7.84
N ILE A 148 -9.59 -22.86 -7.48
CA ILE A 148 -9.89 -24.29 -7.35
C ILE A 148 -10.97 -24.53 -6.28
N THR A 149 -11.06 -23.72 -5.25
CA THR A 149 -12.08 -23.86 -4.18
C THR A 149 -13.36 -23.09 -4.46
N LEU A 150 -13.25 -21.86 -4.98
CA LEU A 150 -14.41 -20.99 -5.20
C LEU A 150 -15.26 -21.42 -6.41
N ILE A 151 -14.64 -21.88 -7.50
CA ILE A 151 -15.42 -22.29 -8.69
C ILE A 151 -16.38 -23.43 -8.36
N PRO A 152 -15.95 -24.55 -7.73
CA PRO A 152 -16.87 -25.59 -7.32
C PRO A 152 -17.92 -25.14 -6.30
N ALA A 153 -17.53 -24.29 -5.32
CA ALA A 153 -18.45 -23.77 -4.33
C ALA A 153 -19.53 -22.87 -4.95
N THR A 154 -19.15 -22.03 -5.93
CA THR A 154 -20.08 -21.19 -6.68
C THR A 154 -21.05 -22.04 -7.51
N LEU A 155 -20.53 -23.02 -8.24
CA LEU A 155 -21.36 -23.92 -9.03
C LEU A 155 -22.36 -24.67 -8.14
N LEU A 156 -21.91 -25.18 -7.00
CA LEU A 156 -22.77 -25.85 -6.03
C LEU A 156 -23.85 -24.92 -5.49
N LEU A 157 -23.50 -23.67 -5.19
CA LEU A 157 -24.48 -22.65 -4.75
C LEU A 157 -25.51 -22.34 -5.84
N LEU A 158 -25.10 -22.20 -7.09
CA LEU A 158 -25.99 -21.94 -8.23
C LEU A 158 -26.92 -23.13 -8.51
N ILE A 159 -26.38 -24.35 -8.45
CA ILE A 159 -27.17 -25.57 -8.59
C ILE A 159 -28.23 -25.64 -7.45
N THR A 160 -27.81 -25.38 -6.21
CA THR A 160 -28.73 -25.36 -5.07
C THR A 160 -29.81 -24.31 -5.23
N ALA A 161 -29.48 -23.09 -5.68
CA ALA A 161 -30.44 -22.05 -5.97
C ALA A 161 -31.44 -22.46 -7.06
N TYR A 162 -30.94 -23.07 -8.15
CA TYR A 162 -31.80 -23.57 -9.22
C TYR A 162 -32.76 -24.68 -8.74
N LEU A 163 -32.25 -25.65 -8.00
CA LEU A 163 -33.09 -26.73 -7.43
C LEU A 163 -34.15 -26.20 -6.46
N SER A 164 -33.80 -25.17 -5.67
CA SER A 164 -34.75 -24.51 -4.76
C SER A 164 -35.83 -23.76 -5.54
N LEU A 165 -35.49 -23.04 -6.61
CA LEU A 165 -36.45 -22.37 -7.49
C LEU A 165 -37.40 -23.36 -8.18
N LYS A 166 -36.92 -24.55 -8.53
CA LYS A 166 -37.73 -25.62 -9.10
C LYS A 166 -38.48 -26.45 -8.03
N GLN A 167 -38.38 -26.07 -6.75
CA GLN A 167 -39.01 -26.77 -5.60
C GLN A 167 -38.59 -28.22 -5.41
N TYR A 168 -37.46 -28.66 -5.98
CA TYR A 168 -36.88 -29.97 -5.74
C TYR A 168 -36.27 -30.09 -4.34
N ILE A 169 -35.78 -28.96 -3.79
CA ILE A 169 -35.26 -28.87 -2.42
C ILE A 169 -35.84 -27.63 -1.74
N PRO A 170 -35.98 -27.65 -0.40
CA PRO A 170 -36.52 -26.49 0.33
C PRO A 170 -35.55 -25.30 0.21
N TYR A 171 -36.11 -24.11 -0.05
CA TYR A 171 -35.37 -22.85 0.10
C TYR A 171 -35.28 -22.47 1.58
N ALA A 172 -34.06 -22.12 2.03
CA ALA A 172 -33.81 -21.74 3.43
C ALA A 172 -34.36 -22.74 4.45
N PRO A 173 -33.89 -24.01 4.51
CA PRO A 173 -34.53 -25.11 5.26
C PRO A 173 -34.71 -24.83 6.76
N VAL A 174 -33.91 -23.96 7.35
CA VAL A 174 -34.02 -23.55 8.76
C VAL A 174 -35.31 -22.77 9.03
N PHE A 175 -35.81 -22.05 8.02
CA PHE A 175 -37.00 -21.21 8.16
C PHE A 175 -38.27 -21.89 7.63
N ASN A 176 -39.38 -21.63 8.27
CA ASN A 176 -40.70 -21.97 7.76
C ASN A 176 -41.21 -20.82 6.89
N ILE A 177 -40.84 -20.83 5.62
CA ILE A 177 -41.14 -19.76 4.66
C ILE A 177 -42.66 -19.52 4.56
N ALA A 178 -43.49 -20.54 4.68
CA ALA A 178 -44.94 -20.43 4.60
C ALA A 178 -45.55 -19.61 5.76
N ALA A 179 -44.87 -19.59 6.90
CA ALA A 179 -45.31 -18.82 8.09
C ALA A 179 -44.83 -17.34 8.05
N LEU A 180 -43.92 -16.98 7.14
CA LEU A 180 -43.36 -15.63 7.01
C LEU A 180 -44.21 -14.76 6.06
N LYS A 181 -45.42 -14.44 6.48
CA LYS A 181 -46.35 -13.62 5.69
C LYS A 181 -46.21 -12.12 5.99
N PRO A 182 -46.44 -11.21 5.03
CA PRO A 182 -46.91 -11.45 3.66
C PRO A 182 -45.78 -11.96 2.70
N SER A 183 -44.50 -11.68 3.05
CA SER A 183 -43.34 -12.24 2.39
C SER A 183 -42.16 -12.27 3.37
N PRO A 184 -41.12 -13.12 3.17
CA PRO A 184 -39.93 -13.12 4.04
C PRO A 184 -39.29 -11.75 4.15
N ALA A 185 -39.15 -11.02 3.05
CA ALA A 185 -38.49 -9.70 3.00
C ALA A 185 -39.23 -8.61 3.81
N GLN A 186 -40.50 -8.82 4.16
CA GLN A 186 -41.31 -7.90 4.94
C GLN A 186 -41.55 -8.40 6.40
N HIS A 187 -41.03 -9.58 6.74
CA HIS A 187 -41.24 -10.17 8.04
C HIS A 187 -40.08 -9.85 9.00
N ASN A 188 -40.37 -9.16 10.12
CA ASN A 188 -39.38 -8.66 11.08
C ASN A 188 -38.38 -9.74 11.55
N PHE A 189 -38.87 -10.97 11.83
CA PHE A 189 -38.01 -12.06 12.27
C PHE A 189 -36.99 -12.49 11.19
N TRP A 190 -37.43 -12.58 9.91
CA TRP A 190 -36.55 -12.89 8.81
C TRP A 190 -35.51 -11.77 8.61
N VAL A 191 -35.98 -10.52 8.50
CA VAL A 191 -35.10 -9.37 8.30
C VAL A 191 -34.09 -9.24 9.44
N GLY A 192 -34.54 -9.35 10.69
CA GLY A 192 -33.68 -9.34 11.88
C GLY A 192 -32.62 -10.46 11.85
N SER A 193 -33.03 -11.69 11.43
CA SER A 193 -32.08 -12.80 11.26
C SER A 193 -31.04 -12.54 10.18
N MET A 194 -31.45 -11.99 9.02
CA MET A 194 -30.51 -11.64 7.94
C MET A 194 -29.54 -10.53 8.35
N VAL A 195 -30.00 -9.52 9.08
CA VAL A 195 -29.15 -8.47 9.66
C VAL A 195 -28.16 -9.08 10.66
N PHE A 196 -28.65 -9.96 11.58
CA PHE A 196 -27.80 -10.63 12.56
C PHE A 196 -26.68 -11.47 11.91
N PHE A 197 -26.95 -12.17 10.80
CA PHE A 197 -25.94 -12.94 10.10
C PHE A 197 -25.01 -12.06 9.25
N SER A 198 -25.49 -10.97 8.67
CA SER A 198 -24.72 -10.13 7.75
C SER A 198 -23.81 -9.12 8.46
N VAL A 199 -24.30 -8.46 9.51
CA VAL A 199 -23.58 -7.35 10.16
C VAL A 199 -22.23 -7.77 10.76
N PRO A 200 -22.10 -8.89 11.52
CA PRO A 200 -20.81 -9.32 12.04
C PRO A 200 -19.80 -9.64 10.93
N ILE A 201 -20.26 -10.21 9.82
CA ILE A 201 -19.40 -10.51 8.66
C ILE A 201 -18.91 -9.22 8.03
N LEU A 202 -19.77 -8.23 7.84
CA LEU A 202 -19.40 -6.92 7.29
C LEU A 202 -18.42 -6.19 8.20
N ILE A 203 -18.67 -6.16 9.51
CA ILE A 203 -17.75 -5.53 10.47
C ILE A 203 -16.37 -6.20 10.42
N GLY A 204 -16.33 -7.54 10.44
CA GLY A 204 -15.08 -8.29 10.32
C GLY A 204 -14.37 -8.06 9.00
N PHE A 205 -15.11 -8.02 7.89
CA PHE A 205 -14.61 -7.75 6.56
C PHE A 205 -14.00 -6.34 6.45
N PHE A 206 -14.75 -5.31 6.82
CA PHE A 206 -14.26 -3.93 6.76
C PHE A 206 -13.07 -3.70 7.70
N GLY A 207 -13.10 -4.29 8.91
CA GLY A 207 -11.98 -4.20 9.84
C GLY A 207 -10.70 -4.83 9.29
N LEU A 208 -10.79 -6.04 8.71
CA LEU A 208 -9.66 -6.71 8.08
C LEU A 208 -9.18 -5.95 6.84
N PHE A 209 -10.10 -5.48 6.01
CA PHE A 209 -9.78 -4.71 4.81
C PHE A 209 -9.03 -3.41 5.15
N GLU A 210 -9.47 -2.68 6.18
CA GLU A 210 -8.78 -1.45 6.65
C GLU A 210 -7.38 -1.75 7.17
N ILE A 211 -7.20 -2.84 7.93
CA ILE A 211 -5.87 -3.27 8.40
C ILE A 211 -4.95 -3.57 7.20
N LEU A 212 -5.43 -4.33 6.22
CA LEU A 212 -4.64 -4.66 5.03
C LEU A 212 -4.30 -3.43 4.20
N LEU A 213 -5.25 -2.53 4.03
CA LEU A 213 -5.06 -1.28 3.27
C LEU A 213 -4.06 -0.35 3.97
N SER A 214 -4.13 -0.23 5.30
CA SER A 214 -3.17 0.57 6.07
C SER A 214 -1.75 0.02 5.96
N GLN A 215 -1.57 -1.29 6.06
CA GLN A 215 -0.27 -1.95 5.90
C GLN A 215 0.29 -1.80 4.48
N TRP A 216 -0.57 -1.86 3.48
CA TRP A 216 -0.16 -1.65 2.08
C TRP A 216 0.33 -0.22 1.84
N ARG A 217 -0.39 0.79 2.36
CA ARG A 217 0.00 2.20 2.29
C ARG A 217 1.32 2.46 3.01
N GLU A 218 1.52 1.89 4.18
CA GLU A 218 2.75 2.02 4.96
C GLU A 218 3.95 1.43 4.20
N ARG A 219 3.79 0.25 3.61
CA ARG A 219 4.82 -0.38 2.78
C ARG A 219 5.16 0.43 1.53
N GLU A 220 4.15 0.97 0.84
CA GLU A 220 4.36 1.87 -0.30
C GLU A 220 5.13 3.13 0.13
N TYR A 221 4.78 3.70 1.28
CA TYR A 221 5.50 4.83 1.86
C TYR A 221 6.96 4.47 2.19
N GLU A 222 7.23 3.32 2.80
CA GLU A 222 8.59 2.85 3.09
C GLU A 222 9.40 2.62 1.82
N ILE A 223 8.84 2.00 0.78
CA ILE A 223 9.51 1.82 -0.51
C ILE A 223 9.88 3.19 -1.10
N LYS A 224 8.97 4.14 -1.12
CA LYS A 224 9.23 5.51 -1.56
C LYS A 224 10.28 6.20 -0.69
N ARG A 225 10.30 5.90 0.60
CA ARG A 225 11.29 6.44 1.55
C ARG A 225 12.68 5.85 1.34
N LEU A 226 12.78 4.57 1.03
CA LEU A 226 14.06 3.89 0.79
C LEU A 226 14.67 4.23 -0.57
N SER A 227 13.88 4.74 -1.52
CA SER A 227 14.40 5.22 -2.79
C SER A 227 15.15 6.54 -2.55
N GLN A 228 16.49 6.48 -2.58
CA GLN A 228 17.37 7.64 -2.42
C GLN A 228 17.68 8.32 -3.74
N LEU A 229 17.43 7.65 -4.83
CA LEU A 229 17.81 8.11 -6.16
C LEU A 229 16.59 8.54 -6.97
N ASP A 230 16.81 9.47 -7.88
CA ASP A 230 15.86 9.82 -8.93
C ASP A 230 15.82 8.68 -9.96
N PHE A 231 14.65 8.20 -10.31
CA PHE A 231 14.45 7.02 -11.15
C PHE A 231 14.96 7.21 -12.61
N LEU A 232 15.01 8.45 -13.08
CA LEU A 232 15.43 8.77 -14.45
C LEU A 232 16.94 8.95 -14.55
N THR A 233 17.49 9.79 -13.65
CA THR A 233 18.89 10.25 -13.75
C THR A 233 19.85 9.45 -12.87
N ASN A 234 19.33 8.61 -11.98
CA ASN A 234 20.11 7.85 -10.99
C ASN A 234 20.95 8.73 -10.04
N LEU A 235 20.68 10.04 -10.00
CA LEU A 235 21.23 10.98 -9.03
C LEU A 235 20.43 10.94 -7.72
N LEU A 236 20.93 11.59 -6.67
CA LEU A 236 20.14 11.77 -5.46
C LEU A 236 18.83 12.50 -5.78
N ASN A 237 17.72 12.02 -5.22
CA ASN A 237 16.45 12.74 -5.36
C ASN A 237 16.40 13.94 -4.40
N ARG A 238 15.41 14.81 -4.59
CA ARG A 238 15.21 16.02 -3.78
C ARG A 238 15.23 15.76 -2.27
N ARG A 239 14.66 14.63 -1.85
CA ARG A 239 14.63 14.25 -0.44
C ARG A 239 16.02 13.94 0.09
N SER A 240 16.79 13.10 -0.62
CA SER A 240 18.14 12.71 -0.23
C SER A 240 19.12 13.90 -0.21
N ILE A 241 18.92 14.84 -1.12
CA ILE A 241 19.67 16.11 -1.13
C ILE A 241 19.34 16.93 0.13
N ASN A 242 18.07 17.04 0.50
CA ASN A 242 17.69 17.77 1.72
C ASN A 242 18.24 17.08 3.00
N GLU A 243 18.25 15.76 3.04
CA GLU A 243 18.89 15.00 4.12
C GLU A 243 20.41 15.24 4.17
N ALA A 244 21.07 15.25 3.03
CA ALA A 244 22.51 15.55 2.92
C ALA A 244 22.81 17.00 3.34
N LEU A 245 21.97 17.97 2.94
CA LEU A 245 22.10 19.36 3.30
C LEU A 245 21.96 19.57 4.82
N ASN A 246 20.96 18.93 5.44
CA ASN A 246 20.78 18.94 6.89
C ASN A 246 21.99 18.33 7.61
N THR A 247 22.58 17.27 7.06
CA THR A 247 23.79 16.66 7.63
C THR A 247 24.97 17.63 7.59
N LEU A 248 25.19 18.34 6.47
CA LEU A 248 26.23 19.33 6.33
C LEU A 248 26.07 20.50 7.28
N GLN A 249 24.82 20.92 7.55
CA GLN A 249 24.52 22.01 8.49
C GLN A 249 24.83 21.65 9.96
N HIS A 250 24.62 20.38 10.34
CA HIS A 250 24.84 19.92 11.73
C HIS A 250 26.24 19.37 11.96
N ASP A 251 27.05 19.24 10.92
CA ASP A 251 28.43 18.77 11.04
C ASP A 251 29.36 19.91 11.46
N HIS A 252 29.59 20.02 12.78
CA HIS A 252 30.47 21.01 13.40
C HIS A 252 31.94 20.92 12.94
N THR A 253 32.31 19.91 12.14
CA THR A 253 33.62 19.78 11.52
C THR A 253 33.72 20.45 10.15
N SER A 254 32.59 20.73 9.50
CA SER A 254 32.51 21.38 8.19
C SER A 254 32.39 22.90 8.34
N GLN A 255 33.52 23.60 8.34
CA GLN A 255 33.56 25.06 8.48
C GLN A 255 32.92 25.85 7.33
N SER A 256 32.71 25.27 6.17
CA SER A 256 32.05 25.91 5.03
C SER A 256 31.56 24.88 4.01
N TYR A 257 30.43 25.16 3.37
CA TYR A 257 29.95 24.41 2.22
C TYR A 257 29.34 25.35 1.19
N ALA A 258 29.23 24.91 -0.05
CA ALA A 258 28.57 25.69 -1.09
C ALA A 258 27.49 24.88 -1.78
N ILE A 259 26.50 25.56 -2.33
CA ILE A 259 25.40 25.02 -3.11
C ILE A 259 25.50 25.59 -4.52
N ILE A 260 25.38 24.73 -5.53
CA ILE A 260 25.14 25.12 -6.90
C ILE A 260 23.76 24.63 -7.28
N LEU A 261 22.89 25.54 -7.68
CA LEU A 261 21.64 25.23 -8.38
C LEU A 261 21.86 25.41 -9.87
N LEU A 262 21.37 24.51 -10.68
CA LEU A 262 21.38 24.65 -12.12
C LEU A 262 20.02 24.29 -12.72
N ASP A 263 19.72 24.92 -13.84
CA ASP A 263 18.50 24.69 -14.61
C ASP A 263 18.84 24.67 -16.08
N VAL A 264 18.27 23.71 -16.80
CA VAL A 264 18.55 23.50 -18.23
C VAL A 264 17.84 24.54 -19.06
N ASP A 265 18.62 25.35 -19.78
CA ASP A 265 18.08 26.44 -20.56
C ASP A 265 17.17 25.94 -21.68
N HIS A 266 15.96 26.51 -21.74
CA HIS A 266 14.97 26.19 -22.79
C HIS A 266 14.55 24.71 -22.87
N PHE A 267 14.59 23.96 -21.77
CA PHE A 267 14.27 22.52 -21.74
C PHE A 267 12.85 22.23 -22.26
N LYS A 268 11.89 23.08 -21.93
CA LYS A 268 10.51 22.97 -22.47
C LYS A 268 10.52 22.95 -24.00
N ARG A 269 11.34 23.77 -24.66
CA ARG A 269 11.44 23.80 -26.13
C ARG A 269 12.00 22.49 -26.68
N ILE A 270 12.93 21.84 -25.96
CA ILE A 270 13.44 20.51 -26.34
C ILE A 270 12.29 19.49 -26.30
N ASN A 271 11.52 19.48 -25.22
CA ASN A 271 10.37 18.58 -25.09
C ASN A 271 9.30 18.85 -26.18
N ASP A 272 8.97 20.11 -26.42
CA ASP A 272 7.96 20.49 -27.40
C ASP A 272 8.40 20.13 -28.84
N GLN A 273 9.69 20.20 -29.14
CA GLN A 273 10.23 19.95 -30.49
C GLN A 273 10.54 18.47 -30.74
N TYR A 274 11.08 17.74 -29.74
CA TYR A 274 11.62 16.38 -29.91
C TYR A 274 10.91 15.33 -29.08
N GLY A 275 9.90 15.72 -28.29
CA GLY A 275 9.15 14.84 -27.41
C GLY A 275 9.83 14.56 -26.06
N HIS A 276 9.01 14.17 -25.07
CA HIS A 276 9.47 13.93 -23.69
C HIS A 276 10.54 12.84 -23.59
N HIS A 277 10.47 11.80 -24.41
CA HIS A 277 11.50 10.74 -24.40
C HIS A 277 12.90 11.29 -24.73
N THR A 278 13.00 12.23 -25.68
CA THR A 278 14.25 12.91 -26.01
C THR A 278 14.69 13.82 -24.87
N GLY A 279 13.76 14.53 -24.24
CA GLY A 279 14.04 15.32 -23.04
C GLY A 279 14.60 14.48 -21.89
N ASP A 280 14.06 13.29 -21.69
CA ASP A 280 14.57 12.35 -20.68
C ASP A 280 16.03 11.94 -20.97
N GLN A 281 16.36 11.66 -22.22
CA GLN A 281 17.75 11.35 -22.62
C GLN A 281 18.70 12.54 -22.42
N VAL A 282 18.22 13.76 -22.62
CA VAL A 282 18.97 14.99 -22.33
C VAL A 282 19.26 15.10 -20.83
N LEU A 283 18.28 14.86 -19.98
CA LEU A 283 18.46 14.90 -18.52
C LEU A 283 19.44 13.82 -18.03
N ILE A 284 19.39 12.61 -18.60
CA ILE A 284 20.34 11.54 -18.30
C ILE A 284 21.76 11.95 -18.69
N ALA A 285 21.95 12.49 -19.89
CA ALA A 285 23.28 12.91 -20.37
C ALA A 285 23.84 14.06 -19.52
N ILE A 286 23.00 15.01 -19.09
CA ILE A 286 23.41 16.08 -18.15
C ILE A 286 23.84 15.47 -16.81
N ALA A 287 23.08 14.55 -16.25
CA ALA A 287 23.40 13.88 -14.99
C ALA A 287 24.76 13.16 -15.06
N GLU A 288 25.01 12.43 -16.12
CA GLU A 288 26.29 11.76 -16.37
C GLU A 288 27.46 12.77 -16.50
N CYS A 289 27.25 13.85 -17.24
CA CYS A 289 28.22 14.92 -17.37
C CYS A 289 28.59 15.57 -16.03
N LEU A 290 27.58 15.87 -15.19
CA LEU A 290 27.80 16.40 -13.84
C LEU A 290 28.60 15.43 -12.97
N CYS A 291 28.27 14.14 -12.99
CA CYS A 291 29.01 13.10 -12.26
C CYS A 291 30.45 13.00 -12.68
N GLN A 292 30.74 13.01 -13.98
CA GLN A 292 32.10 12.91 -14.52
C GLN A 292 33.00 14.09 -14.09
N HIS A 293 32.42 15.26 -13.85
CA HIS A 293 33.13 16.48 -13.47
C HIS A 293 33.08 16.78 -11.97
N SER A 294 32.61 15.86 -11.15
CA SER A 294 32.45 16.00 -9.69
C SER A 294 33.49 15.20 -8.92
N ARG A 295 33.74 15.61 -7.68
CA ARG A 295 34.58 14.85 -6.74
C ARG A 295 33.71 13.80 -6.01
N GLN A 296 34.38 12.79 -5.45
CA GLN A 296 33.68 11.73 -4.69
C GLN A 296 32.86 12.25 -3.50
N GLN A 297 33.30 13.34 -2.88
CA GLN A 297 32.62 13.95 -1.73
C GLN A 297 31.45 14.87 -2.12
N ASP A 298 31.38 15.32 -3.37
CA ASP A 298 30.30 16.16 -3.86
C ASP A 298 29.01 15.34 -3.94
N LYS A 299 27.87 15.95 -3.57
CA LYS A 299 26.57 15.32 -3.68
C LYS A 299 25.77 15.99 -4.79
N ILE A 300 25.35 15.19 -5.75
CA ILE A 300 24.59 15.67 -6.90
C ILE A 300 23.19 15.11 -6.84
N GLY A 301 22.19 15.94 -7.07
CA GLY A 301 20.80 15.50 -7.07
C GLY A 301 19.96 16.22 -8.13
N ARG A 302 18.87 15.57 -8.51
CA ARG A 302 17.82 16.17 -9.30
C ARG A 302 16.80 16.79 -8.34
N PHE A 303 16.66 18.11 -8.42
CA PHE A 303 15.86 18.89 -7.45
C PHE A 303 14.44 19.14 -7.95
N GLY A 304 14.24 19.26 -9.26
CA GLY A 304 12.96 19.45 -9.93
C GLY A 304 12.90 18.76 -11.30
N GLY A 305 12.00 19.16 -12.16
CA GLY A 305 11.83 18.61 -13.50
C GLY A 305 13.10 18.69 -14.34
N GLU A 306 13.65 19.90 -14.50
CA GLU A 306 14.86 20.22 -15.27
C GLU A 306 15.94 20.88 -14.40
N GLU A 307 15.74 20.83 -13.06
CA GLU A 307 16.60 21.46 -12.07
C GLU A 307 17.51 20.41 -11.39
N PHE A 308 18.77 20.73 -11.25
CA PHE A 308 19.75 19.93 -10.52
C PHE A 308 20.41 20.76 -9.43
N ILE A 309 20.92 20.10 -8.43
CA ILE A 309 21.63 20.70 -7.30
C ILE A 309 22.92 19.95 -7.03
N VAL A 310 23.96 20.70 -6.70
CA VAL A 310 25.24 20.13 -6.27
C VAL A 310 25.60 20.72 -4.91
N LEU A 311 25.87 19.86 -3.93
CA LEU A 311 26.38 20.23 -2.63
C LEU A 311 27.89 19.98 -2.60
N LEU A 312 28.65 21.01 -2.26
CA LEU A 312 30.09 21.00 -2.23
C LEU A 312 30.60 21.18 -0.78
N PRO A 313 30.88 20.09 -0.04
CA PRO A 313 31.46 20.19 1.28
C PRO A 313 32.83 20.90 1.26
N GLN A 314 33.16 21.63 2.33
CA GLN A 314 34.46 22.28 2.54
C GLN A 314 34.91 23.14 1.33
N THR A 315 33.96 23.87 0.74
CA THR A 315 34.20 24.61 -0.49
C THR A 315 33.79 26.08 -0.34
N SER A 316 34.70 27.00 -0.59
CA SER A 316 34.46 28.44 -0.61
C SER A 316 33.64 28.89 -1.83
N LEU A 317 32.99 30.03 -1.77
CA LEU A 317 32.22 30.62 -2.88
C LEU A 317 33.04 30.72 -4.17
N ARG A 318 34.31 31.17 -4.06
CA ARG A 318 35.21 31.29 -5.21
C ARG A 318 35.48 29.94 -5.87
N ALA A 319 35.76 28.91 -5.07
CA ALA A 319 35.98 27.56 -5.56
C ALA A 319 34.71 26.95 -6.16
N ALA A 320 33.53 27.15 -5.51
CA ALA A 320 32.25 26.69 -6.02
C ALA A 320 31.89 27.33 -7.36
N ARG A 321 32.21 28.63 -7.56
CA ARG A 321 32.02 29.33 -8.83
C ARG A 321 32.89 28.69 -9.94
N GLN A 322 34.11 28.31 -9.62
CA GLN A 322 34.98 27.60 -10.58
C GLN A 322 34.44 26.21 -10.94
N VAL A 323 33.88 25.49 -9.99
CA VAL A 323 33.20 24.22 -10.23
C VAL A 323 31.98 24.41 -11.11
N ALA A 324 31.13 25.40 -10.82
CA ALA A 324 29.98 25.72 -11.64
C ALA A 324 30.35 26.10 -13.08
N GLU A 325 31.40 26.89 -13.26
CA GLU A 325 31.90 27.26 -14.60
C GLU A 325 32.43 26.03 -15.36
N ARG A 326 33.10 25.10 -14.67
CA ARG A 326 33.51 23.82 -15.27
C ARG A 326 32.32 23.01 -15.76
N TYR A 327 31.23 22.91 -14.97
CA TYR A 327 30.02 22.26 -15.41
C TYR A 327 29.37 22.97 -16.59
N ARG A 328 29.28 24.29 -16.55
CA ARG A 328 28.74 25.12 -17.65
C ARG A 328 29.45 24.83 -18.97
N LEU A 329 30.79 24.89 -18.98
CA LEU A 329 31.59 24.62 -20.15
C LEU A 329 31.46 23.16 -20.64
N ALA A 330 31.43 22.20 -19.72
CA ALA A 330 31.24 20.80 -20.06
C ALA A 330 29.85 20.54 -20.70
N LEU A 331 28.80 21.17 -20.21
CA LEU A 331 27.48 21.06 -20.79
C LEU A 331 27.35 21.77 -22.13
N GLU A 332 27.97 22.96 -22.29
CA GLU A 332 27.95 23.72 -23.52
C GLU A 332 28.61 22.95 -24.69
N THR A 333 29.63 22.15 -24.38
CA THR A 333 30.36 21.33 -25.39
C THR A 333 29.78 19.92 -25.53
N LEU A 334 28.82 19.53 -24.71
CA LEU A 334 28.20 18.20 -24.71
C LEU A 334 27.29 18.03 -25.94
N ILE A 335 27.60 17.06 -26.78
CA ILE A 335 26.75 16.66 -27.90
C ILE A 335 25.98 15.42 -27.48
N ILE A 336 24.65 15.60 -27.33
CA ILE A 336 23.74 14.55 -26.98
C ILE A 336 23.15 13.98 -28.26
N SER A 337 23.28 12.67 -28.47
CA SER A 337 22.81 12.00 -29.68
C SER A 337 21.75 10.96 -29.40
N PRO A 338 20.48 11.37 -29.23
CA PRO A 338 19.36 10.48 -28.94
C PRO A 338 19.11 9.46 -30.07
N SER A 339 19.51 9.78 -31.29
CA SER A 339 19.46 8.89 -32.44
C SER A 339 20.61 9.17 -33.40
N LYS A 340 20.86 8.28 -34.38
CA LYS A 340 21.99 8.42 -35.35
C LYS A 340 22.01 9.73 -36.15
N HIS A 341 20.88 10.41 -36.27
CA HIS A 341 20.72 11.61 -37.09
C HIS A 341 20.33 12.87 -36.29
N LEU A 342 20.21 12.77 -34.98
CA LEU A 342 19.83 13.88 -34.11
C LEU A 342 20.95 14.21 -33.15
N HIS A 343 21.46 15.40 -33.23
CA HIS A 343 22.49 15.95 -32.33
C HIS A 343 21.89 17.18 -31.63
N ILE A 344 21.87 17.16 -30.32
CA ILE A 344 21.33 18.24 -29.49
C ILE A 344 22.47 18.81 -28.65
N GLN A 345 22.63 20.11 -28.68
CA GLN A 345 23.46 20.85 -27.75
C GLN A 345 22.55 21.57 -26.76
N VAL A 346 22.97 21.59 -25.50
CA VAL A 346 22.24 22.23 -24.42
C VAL A 346 23.12 23.19 -23.68
N SER A 347 22.53 24.19 -23.07
CA SER A 347 23.17 25.03 -22.07
C SER A 347 22.39 24.98 -20.76
N ALA A 348 23.02 25.39 -19.69
CA ALA A 348 22.38 25.54 -18.39
C ALA A 348 22.81 26.84 -17.72
N SER A 349 21.92 27.39 -16.92
CA SER A 349 22.18 28.53 -16.05
C SER A 349 22.49 28.05 -14.65
N PHE A 350 23.39 28.73 -13.95
CA PHE A 350 23.91 28.32 -12.65
C PHE A 350 23.81 29.45 -11.63
N GLY A 351 23.27 29.12 -10.44
CA GLY A 351 23.28 29.96 -9.26
C GLY A 351 24.14 29.35 -8.16
N VAL A 352 25.03 30.12 -7.57
CA VAL A 352 25.99 29.66 -6.56
C VAL A 352 25.83 30.46 -5.27
N ALA A 353 25.73 29.77 -4.15
CA ALA A 353 25.79 30.35 -2.80
C ALA A 353 26.69 29.51 -1.89
N SER A 354 27.26 30.11 -0.88
CA SER A 354 28.08 29.41 0.12
C SER A 354 27.66 29.81 1.54
N CYS A 355 27.71 28.82 2.43
CA CYS A 355 27.54 29.03 3.86
C CYS A 355 28.88 29.41 4.50
N ASN A 356 28.88 30.53 5.24
CA ASN A 356 29.94 30.91 6.16
C ASN A 356 29.35 30.86 7.57
N GLU A 357 29.69 29.84 8.36
CA GLU A 357 29.53 29.70 9.82
C GLU A 357 28.29 30.36 10.48
N ALA A 358 27.07 29.97 10.26
CA ALA A 358 25.86 30.24 11.06
C ALA A 358 24.56 30.51 10.26
N GLU A 359 24.59 30.38 8.97
CA GLU A 359 23.38 30.58 8.14
C GLU A 359 22.57 29.30 8.06
N ASP A 360 21.24 29.41 8.07
CA ASP A 360 20.33 28.29 7.88
C ASP A 360 20.43 27.79 6.41
N SER A 361 20.46 26.47 6.23
CA SER A 361 20.51 25.83 4.90
C SER A 361 19.40 26.31 3.96
N SER A 362 18.24 26.67 4.47
CA SER A 362 17.13 27.22 3.70
C SER A 362 17.44 28.62 3.13
N GLN A 363 18.21 29.42 3.85
CA GLN A 363 18.65 30.76 3.38
C GLN A 363 19.65 30.62 2.23
N ILE A 364 20.61 29.71 2.35
CA ILE A 364 21.62 29.48 1.31
C ILE A 364 20.99 28.92 0.03
N LEU A 365 20.00 28.04 0.17
CA LEU A 365 19.25 27.56 -0.98
C LEU A 365 18.49 28.70 -1.67
N THR A 366 17.89 29.59 -0.90
CA THR A 366 17.21 30.79 -1.43
C THR A 366 18.19 31.75 -2.11
N GLN A 367 19.39 31.92 -1.55
CA GLN A 367 20.45 32.72 -2.16
C GLN A 367 20.93 32.12 -3.49
N ALA A 368 21.09 30.80 -3.56
CA ALA A 368 21.47 30.11 -4.79
C ALA A 368 20.37 30.24 -5.87
N ASP A 369 19.09 30.18 -5.47
CA ASP A 369 17.95 30.36 -6.38
C ASP A 369 17.90 31.78 -6.94
N GLN A 370 18.11 32.81 -6.11
CA GLN A 370 18.19 34.20 -6.55
C GLN A 370 19.34 34.42 -7.55
N ALA A 371 20.50 33.79 -7.31
CA ALA A 371 21.62 33.85 -8.22
C ALA A 371 21.29 33.12 -9.55
N LEU A 372 20.60 31.98 -9.51
CA LEU A 372 20.14 31.25 -10.69
C LEU A 372 19.13 32.09 -11.51
N TYR A 373 18.20 32.72 -10.82
CA TYR A 373 17.27 33.63 -11.47
C TYR A 373 17.99 34.78 -12.21
N LEU A 374 18.99 35.38 -11.58
CA LEU A 374 19.80 36.42 -12.20
C LEU A 374 20.56 35.87 -13.42
N ALA A 375 21.10 34.64 -13.36
CA ALA A 375 21.75 34.01 -14.51
C ALA A 375 20.78 33.85 -15.68
N LYS A 376 19.56 33.40 -15.43
CA LYS A 376 18.52 33.31 -16.46
C LYS A 376 18.12 34.68 -17.04
N ALA A 377 17.98 35.70 -16.19
CA ALA A 377 17.61 37.06 -16.60
C ALA A 377 18.70 37.77 -17.41
N CYS A 378 19.98 37.51 -17.12
CA CYS A 378 21.13 38.12 -17.80
C CYS A 378 21.53 37.40 -19.12
N GLY A 379 20.67 36.55 -19.68
CA GLY A 379 20.94 35.95 -21.02
C GLY A 379 21.24 34.46 -20.98
N ARG A 380 21.09 33.78 -19.84
CA ARG A 380 21.32 32.33 -19.67
C ARG A 380 22.75 31.89 -19.88
N ASN A 381 23.00 30.56 -19.89
CA ASN A 381 24.32 29.97 -20.13
C ASN A 381 25.47 30.66 -19.37
N GLN A 382 25.25 30.93 -18.08
CA GLN A 382 26.22 31.63 -17.24
C GLN A 382 26.12 31.23 -15.78
N VAL A 383 27.16 31.55 -15.03
CA VAL A 383 27.24 31.37 -13.59
C VAL A 383 27.11 32.72 -12.89
N LYS A 384 26.16 32.80 -11.94
CA LYS A 384 26.04 33.93 -11.02
C LYS A 384 26.21 33.47 -9.58
N SER A 385 26.77 34.34 -8.76
CA SER A 385 26.96 34.08 -7.31
C SER A 385 26.24 35.14 -6.48
N TYR A 386 25.64 34.70 -5.36
CA TYR A 386 24.84 35.58 -4.52
C TYR A 386 25.64 36.78 -3.97
N ALA A 387 26.80 36.51 -3.36
CA ALA A 387 27.61 37.57 -2.72
C ALA A 387 28.46 38.39 -3.69
N GLY A 388 28.72 37.88 -4.93
CA GLY A 388 29.57 38.64 -5.88
C GLY A 388 28.79 39.45 -6.90
N ASP A 389 27.64 38.94 -7.35
CA ASP A 389 26.93 39.52 -8.49
C ASP A 389 25.63 40.23 -8.07
N ILE A 390 24.93 39.79 -7.02
CA ILE A 390 23.66 40.40 -6.59
C ILE A 390 23.88 41.71 -5.81
N GLN A 391 24.93 41.78 -4.97
CA GLN A 391 25.24 43.00 -4.23
C GLN A 391 25.62 44.20 -5.15
N GLN A 392 26.16 43.92 -6.35
CA GLN A 392 26.43 44.97 -7.34
C GLN A 392 25.18 45.47 -8.06
N PHE A 393 24.15 44.62 -8.23
CA PHE A 393 22.87 45.05 -8.86
C PHE A 393 21.92 45.74 -7.92
N ALA A 394 22.07 45.59 -6.61
CA ALA A 394 21.24 46.33 -5.62
C ALA A 394 21.68 47.77 -5.40
N HIS A 395 22.80 48.20 -5.98
CA HIS A 395 23.35 49.54 -5.90
C HIS A 395 23.25 50.35 -7.22
N HIS A 396 22.57 49.80 -8.22
CA HIS A 396 22.17 50.51 -9.45
C HIS A 396 20.66 50.46 -9.66
#